data_3f0e3ef373135972ed49946aac8bdd2e
#
_entry.id   3f0e3ef373135972ed49946aac8bdd2e
#
_cell.length_a   1.000
_cell.length_b   1.000
_cell.length_c   1.000
_cell.angle_alpha   90.00
_cell.angle_beta   90.00
_cell.angle_gamma   90.00
#
_symmetry.space_group_name_H-M   'P 1'
#
loop_
_entity.id
_entity.type
_entity.pdbx_description
1 polymer ?
#
loop_
_entity_poly.entity_id
_entity_poly.type
_entity_poly.pdbx_seq_one_letter_code
_entity_poly.pdbx_strand_id
1 'polypeptide(L)'
;MENLILEGGAAVNGRRILQSEVSMIVDKADEILSALGLVKGEDWDIVGSAGKKKADDTSGDIDICIKKDRMKEVLGSGDGAKDVYNDLGSHLESLGYDRYVVQTGFNQVSFGMPINDADDIVQVDFILVRNLEWSKFTQSSPDYTKDESKYKGHVRNVLMMCIVKYCFKRTTKRVTLDDDSVVDGEVERYVIRLTDGLYKTRKHWFGKNFDRIVKNDTLMHEYDELITDTPQGLIDLLFNDGTIDDFNSFETLYDAFMSDRFKFPENRERILVGYVMSLDSNNPPIDIPTEIPQEYVDKAREKERFAKEREEYEKANKINRRGRKIKHIETFESFVRSNNKYRYL
;
A
#
# COMPACT_ATOMS: atom_id res chain seq x y z
N MET A 1 -19.00 -13.59 -22.67
CA MET A 1 -17.59 -13.20 -22.63
C MET A 1 -17.33 -12.77 -21.19
N GLU A 2 -16.78 -13.68 -20.40
CA GLU A 2 -16.43 -13.43 -19.02
C GLU A 2 -15.26 -12.43 -19.02
N ASN A 3 -15.45 -11.29 -18.35
CA ASN A 3 -14.37 -10.36 -18.02
C ASN A 3 -13.48 -11.08 -16.99
N LEU A 4 -12.47 -11.81 -17.46
CA LEU A 4 -11.34 -12.19 -16.63
C LEU A 4 -10.66 -10.88 -16.21
N ILE A 5 -10.87 -10.50 -14.96
CA ILE A 5 -10.07 -9.46 -14.29
C ILE A 5 -8.69 -10.09 -14.16
N LEU A 6 -7.76 -9.67 -15.01
CA LEU A 6 -6.37 -10.11 -15.02
C LEU A 6 -5.67 -9.49 -13.81
N GLU A 7 -5.60 -10.23 -12.72
CA GLU A 7 -4.67 -9.93 -11.62
C GLU A 7 -3.25 -10.21 -12.11
N GLY A 8 -2.44 -9.18 -12.29
CA GLY A 8 -1.06 -9.26 -12.78
C GLY A 8 -0.96 -9.47 -14.31
N GLY A 9 0.12 -9.07 -14.90
CA GLY A 9 0.35 -9.16 -16.35
C GLY A 9 -0.40 -8.13 -17.21
N ALA A 10 -1.25 -7.31 -16.60
CA ALA A 10 -2.12 -6.38 -17.33
C ALA A 10 -1.38 -5.19 -17.95
N ALA A 11 -0.25 -4.76 -17.41
CA ALA A 11 0.45 -3.58 -17.88
C ALA A 11 1.03 -3.76 -19.28
N VAL A 12 1.51 -4.97 -19.61
CA VAL A 12 2.14 -5.29 -20.89
C VAL A 12 1.39 -6.35 -21.70
N ASN A 13 0.19 -6.72 -21.25
CA ASN A 13 -0.64 -7.76 -21.83
C ASN A 13 0.09 -9.12 -21.93
N GLY A 14 0.81 -9.47 -20.85
CA GLY A 14 1.51 -10.75 -20.71
C GLY A 14 0.59 -11.89 -20.27
N ARG A 15 0.99 -13.13 -20.54
CA ARG A 15 0.32 -14.30 -19.98
C ARG A 15 0.73 -14.54 -18.51
N ARG A 16 -0.02 -15.40 -17.83
CA ARG A 16 0.38 -15.85 -16.51
C ARG A 16 1.61 -16.75 -16.58
N ILE A 17 2.41 -16.70 -15.52
CA ILE A 17 3.70 -17.37 -15.37
C ILE A 17 3.50 -18.67 -14.59
N LEU A 18 3.98 -19.80 -15.10
CA LEU A 18 4.05 -21.05 -14.36
C LEU A 18 5.19 -20.99 -13.33
N GLN A 19 5.02 -21.59 -12.16
CA GLN A 19 6.09 -21.60 -11.16
C GLN A 19 7.38 -22.28 -11.65
N SER A 20 7.25 -23.26 -12.55
CA SER A 20 8.40 -23.89 -13.22
C SER A 20 9.20 -22.95 -14.13
N GLU A 21 8.62 -21.82 -14.55
CA GLU A 21 9.27 -20.84 -15.43
C GLU A 21 9.95 -19.71 -14.63
N VAL A 22 9.63 -19.56 -13.35
CA VAL A 22 10.12 -18.44 -12.52
C VAL A 22 11.66 -18.37 -12.51
N SER A 23 12.34 -19.50 -12.34
CA SER A 23 13.81 -19.52 -12.34
C SER A 23 14.39 -18.96 -13.64
N MET A 24 13.89 -19.41 -14.79
CA MET A 24 14.34 -18.97 -16.11
C MET A 24 14.11 -17.46 -16.33
N ILE A 25 12.95 -16.93 -15.84
CA ILE A 25 12.63 -15.51 -15.97
C ILE A 25 13.57 -14.68 -15.08
N VAL A 26 13.84 -15.17 -13.87
CA VAL A 26 14.79 -14.53 -12.95
C VAL A 26 16.21 -14.55 -13.51
N ASP A 27 16.64 -15.64 -14.12
CA ASP A 27 17.97 -15.74 -14.76
C ASP A 27 18.10 -14.72 -15.91
N LYS A 28 17.07 -14.56 -16.74
CA LYS A 28 17.04 -13.51 -17.79
C LYS A 28 17.07 -12.10 -17.20
N ALA A 29 16.34 -11.86 -16.10
CA ALA A 29 16.41 -10.57 -15.42
C ALA A 29 17.79 -10.32 -14.79
N ASP A 30 18.43 -11.36 -14.27
CA ASP A 30 19.81 -11.28 -13.78
C ASP A 30 20.80 -10.93 -14.90
N GLU A 31 20.66 -11.51 -16.10
CA GLU A 31 21.47 -11.14 -17.26
C GLU A 31 21.39 -9.64 -17.57
N ILE A 32 20.16 -9.06 -17.55
CA ILE A 32 19.95 -7.62 -17.78
C ILE A 32 20.62 -6.79 -16.68
N LEU A 33 20.42 -7.15 -15.42
CA LEU A 33 20.89 -6.37 -14.27
C LEU A 33 22.39 -6.53 -14.06
N SER A 34 22.93 -7.73 -14.25
CA SER A 34 24.37 -8.00 -14.17
C SER A 34 25.15 -7.31 -15.29
N ALA A 35 24.58 -7.16 -16.50
CA ALA A 35 25.18 -6.36 -17.57
C ALA A 35 25.34 -4.88 -17.20
N LEU A 36 24.51 -4.36 -16.29
CA LEU A 36 24.62 -3.03 -15.68
C LEU A 36 25.56 -3.01 -14.46
N GLY A 37 26.14 -4.15 -14.05
CA GLY A 37 26.99 -4.25 -12.87
C GLY A 37 26.23 -4.27 -11.54
N LEU A 38 24.93 -4.64 -11.55
CA LEU A 38 24.12 -4.81 -10.35
C LEU A 38 24.20 -6.25 -9.85
N VAL A 39 24.31 -6.42 -8.53
CA VAL A 39 24.53 -7.71 -7.87
C VAL A 39 23.28 -8.17 -7.13
N LYS A 40 22.82 -9.41 -7.42
CA LYS A 40 21.69 -10.03 -6.73
C LYS A 40 21.97 -10.20 -5.23
N GLY A 41 20.97 -9.93 -4.40
CA GLY A 41 21.06 -9.94 -2.93
C GLY A 41 21.70 -8.68 -2.34
N GLU A 42 22.48 -7.92 -3.14
CA GLU A 42 23.09 -6.66 -2.71
C GLU A 42 22.35 -5.45 -3.29
N ASP A 43 22.20 -5.38 -4.63
CA ASP A 43 21.59 -4.25 -5.32
C ASP A 43 20.14 -4.51 -5.72
N TRP A 44 19.75 -5.77 -5.89
CA TRP A 44 18.41 -6.18 -6.26
C TRP A 44 18.03 -7.55 -5.70
N ASP A 45 16.73 -7.82 -5.60
CA ASP A 45 16.20 -9.13 -5.20
C ASP A 45 14.75 -9.33 -5.63
N ILE A 46 14.30 -10.60 -5.60
CA ILE A 46 12.91 -10.96 -5.92
C ILE A 46 12.03 -10.68 -4.73
N VAL A 47 10.83 -10.17 -5.01
CA VAL A 47 9.77 -9.97 -4.02
C VAL A 47 8.43 -10.51 -4.55
N GLY A 48 7.34 -10.24 -3.84
CA GLY A 48 6.02 -10.67 -4.28
C GLY A 48 5.78 -12.17 -4.09
N SER A 49 4.94 -12.75 -4.94
CA SER A 49 4.47 -14.15 -4.81
C SER A 49 5.26 -15.14 -5.69
N ALA A 50 6.16 -14.66 -6.54
CA ALA A 50 6.92 -15.51 -7.43
C ALA A 50 7.86 -16.44 -6.65
N GLY A 51 7.96 -17.70 -7.06
CA GLY A 51 8.82 -18.69 -6.42
C GLY A 51 8.33 -19.26 -5.08
N LYS A 52 7.13 -18.85 -4.61
CA LYS A 52 6.55 -19.30 -3.32
C LYS A 52 5.34 -20.21 -3.46
N LYS A 53 4.81 -20.34 -4.65
CA LYS A 53 3.62 -21.13 -4.92
C LYS A 53 3.99 -22.57 -5.25
N LYS A 54 3.00 -23.46 -5.18
CA LYS A 54 3.17 -24.84 -5.65
C LYS A 54 3.46 -24.87 -7.15
N ALA A 55 4.10 -25.93 -7.61
CA ALA A 55 4.55 -26.07 -9.01
C ALA A 55 3.44 -25.83 -10.05
N ASP A 56 2.21 -26.21 -9.72
CA ASP A 56 1.04 -26.09 -10.61
C ASP A 56 0.34 -24.71 -10.53
N ASP A 57 0.73 -23.86 -9.57
CA ASP A 57 0.18 -22.50 -9.43
C ASP A 57 0.79 -21.56 -10.48
N THR A 58 0.09 -20.44 -10.71
CA THR A 58 0.56 -19.39 -11.62
C THR A 58 0.70 -18.06 -10.93
N SER A 59 1.68 -17.26 -11.33
CA SER A 59 1.82 -15.83 -10.98
C SER A 59 1.35 -14.94 -12.14
N GLY A 60 0.94 -13.71 -11.84
CA GLY A 60 0.58 -12.73 -12.86
C GLY A 60 1.80 -12.02 -13.43
N ASP A 61 2.78 -11.80 -12.57
CA ASP A 61 3.99 -11.04 -12.79
C ASP A 61 5.13 -11.58 -11.94
N ILE A 62 6.34 -11.06 -12.17
CA ILE A 62 7.50 -11.21 -11.29
C ILE A 62 7.92 -9.83 -10.85
N ASP A 63 7.90 -9.61 -9.54
CA ASP A 63 8.33 -8.38 -8.90
C ASP A 63 9.82 -8.48 -8.52
N ILE A 64 10.62 -7.51 -8.95
CA ILE A 64 12.05 -7.39 -8.64
C ILE A 64 12.30 -6.01 -8.06
N CYS A 65 12.70 -5.95 -6.78
CA CYS A 65 13.14 -4.72 -6.14
C CYS A 65 14.60 -4.42 -6.50
N ILE A 66 14.89 -3.17 -6.87
CA ILE A 66 16.23 -2.72 -7.25
C ILE A 66 16.53 -1.42 -6.50
N LYS A 67 17.72 -1.31 -5.88
CA LYS A 67 18.16 -0.06 -5.24
C LYS A 67 18.16 1.09 -6.23
N LYS A 68 17.32 2.09 -5.99
CA LYS A 68 17.10 3.23 -6.88
C LYS A 68 18.39 4.01 -7.16
N ASP A 69 19.19 4.23 -6.10
CA ASP A 69 20.42 5.03 -6.22
C ASP A 69 21.47 4.29 -7.04
N ARG A 70 21.57 2.96 -6.91
CA ARG A 70 22.45 2.14 -7.75
C ARG A 70 21.97 2.14 -9.20
N MET A 71 20.67 1.96 -9.45
CA MET A 71 20.12 2.05 -10.81
C MET A 71 20.39 3.43 -11.43
N LYS A 72 20.22 4.50 -10.67
CA LYS A 72 20.53 5.87 -11.12
C LYS A 72 22.00 6.03 -11.50
N GLU A 73 22.91 5.49 -10.68
CA GLU A 73 24.35 5.54 -10.91
C GLU A 73 24.75 4.81 -12.21
N VAL A 74 24.29 3.56 -12.39
CA VAL A 74 24.71 2.73 -13.54
C VAL A 74 24.11 3.20 -14.86
N LEU A 75 22.93 3.83 -14.83
CA LEU A 75 22.31 4.44 -16.01
C LEU A 75 22.81 5.88 -16.29
N GLY A 76 23.56 6.49 -15.36
CA GLY A 76 23.97 7.89 -15.46
C GLY A 76 22.81 8.86 -15.47
N SER A 77 21.70 8.51 -14.78
CA SER A 77 20.46 9.28 -14.79
C SER A 77 20.60 10.63 -14.10
N GLY A 78 19.89 11.63 -14.62
CA GLY A 78 19.80 12.97 -14.04
C GLY A 78 19.13 13.03 -12.66
N ASP A 79 19.02 14.23 -12.09
CA ASP A 79 18.44 14.46 -10.76
C ASP A 79 16.91 14.61 -10.76
N GLY A 80 16.29 14.60 -11.93
CA GLY A 80 14.85 14.65 -12.05
C GLY A 80 14.16 13.42 -11.43
N ALA A 81 13.05 13.64 -10.73
CA ALA A 81 12.35 12.56 -10.01
C ALA A 81 11.91 11.39 -10.91
N LYS A 82 11.78 11.62 -12.22
CA LYS A 82 11.34 10.64 -13.22
C LYS A 82 12.46 10.10 -14.11
N ASP A 83 13.64 10.73 -14.09
CA ASP A 83 14.71 10.43 -15.05
C ASP A 83 15.10 8.96 -15.03
N VAL A 84 15.42 8.42 -13.84
CA VAL A 84 15.83 7.02 -13.71
C VAL A 84 14.81 6.00 -14.24
N TYR A 85 13.52 6.30 -14.16
CA TYR A 85 12.48 5.41 -14.69
C TYR A 85 12.39 5.47 -16.20
N ASN A 86 12.54 6.66 -16.78
CA ASN A 86 12.58 6.86 -18.24
C ASN A 86 13.85 6.26 -18.83
N ASP A 87 14.99 6.46 -18.18
CA ASP A 87 16.28 5.91 -18.63
C ASP A 87 16.26 4.38 -18.55
N LEU A 88 15.68 3.79 -17.49
CA LEU A 88 15.48 2.35 -17.40
C LEU A 88 14.57 1.82 -18.52
N GLY A 89 13.46 2.51 -18.80
CA GLY A 89 12.58 2.17 -19.92
C GLY A 89 13.33 2.21 -21.27
N SER A 90 14.09 3.26 -21.52
CA SER A 90 14.90 3.41 -22.73
C SER A 90 16.02 2.35 -22.83
N HIS A 91 16.61 1.97 -21.68
CA HIS A 91 17.59 0.89 -21.66
C HIS A 91 16.95 -0.45 -22.03
N LEU A 92 15.77 -0.78 -21.46
CA LEU A 92 15.03 -1.98 -21.82
C LEU A 92 14.66 -2.01 -23.30
N GLU A 93 14.21 -0.87 -23.87
CA GLU A 93 13.94 -0.76 -25.29
C GLU A 93 15.19 -1.02 -26.15
N SER A 94 16.35 -0.51 -25.75
CA SER A 94 17.62 -0.76 -26.42
C SER A 94 18.06 -2.23 -26.45
N LEU A 95 17.57 -3.02 -25.47
CA LEU A 95 17.75 -4.47 -25.40
C LEU A 95 16.68 -5.27 -26.16
N GLY A 96 15.74 -4.57 -26.82
CA GLY A 96 14.67 -5.21 -27.59
C GLY A 96 13.39 -5.48 -26.82
N TYR A 97 13.27 -5.00 -25.57
CA TYR A 97 12.01 -5.06 -24.78
C TYR A 97 11.16 -3.83 -25.09
N ASP A 98 10.49 -3.83 -26.22
CA ASP A 98 9.71 -2.69 -26.75
C ASP A 98 8.34 -2.50 -26.06
N ARG A 99 7.87 -3.51 -25.33
CA ARG A 99 6.63 -3.45 -24.54
C ARG A 99 6.94 -3.11 -23.10
N TYR A 100 6.99 -1.82 -22.75
CA TYR A 100 7.19 -1.41 -21.37
C TYR A 100 6.26 -0.26 -20.97
N VAL A 101 5.99 -0.12 -19.66
CA VAL A 101 5.16 0.93 -19.06
C VAL A 101 5.87 1.51 -17.84
N VAL A 102 6.12 2.81 -17.87
CA VAL A 102 6.70 3.54 -16.75
C VAL A 102 5.59 4.00 -15.80
N GLN A 103 5.62 3.53 -14.57
CA GLN A 103 4.62 3.82 -13.53
C GLN A 103 5.27 4.50 -12.33
N THR A 104 5.65 5.77 -12.47
CA THR A 104 6.37 6.52 -11.42
C THR A 104 5.59 6.65 -10.11
N GLY A 105 4.25 6.61 -10.15
CA GLY A 105 3.40 6.60 -8.96
C GLY A 105 3.52 5.33 -8.10
N PHE A 106 3.97 4.22 -8.72
CA PHE A 106 4.23 2.94 -8.07
C PHE A 106 5.71 2.62 -7.93
N ASN A 107 6.59 3.56 -8.30
CA ASN A 107 8.05 3.38 -8.33
C ASN A 107 8.53 2.23 -9.23
N GLN A 108 7.83 1.92 -10.32
CA GLN A 108 8.15 0.74 -11.14
C GLN A 108 8.20 1.03 -12.64
N VAL A 109 8.90 0.14 -13.34
CA VAL A 109 8.87 -0.04 -14.79
C VAL A 109 8.46 -1.49 -15.05
N SER A 110 7.28 -1.67 -15.64
CA SER A 110 6.76 -2.98 -16.06
C SER A 110 7.18 -3.23 -17.50
N PHE A 111 7.67 -4.42 -17.82
CA PHE A 111 8.02 -4.77 -19.20
C PHE A 111 7.67 -6.21 -19.55
N GLY A 112 7.46 -6.45 -20.84
CA GLY A 112 7.17 -7.77 -21.39
C GLY A 112 8.47 -8.51 -21.70
N MET A 113 8.69 -9.65 -21.01
CA MET A 113 9.84 -10.51 -21.24
C MET A 113 9.41 -11.73 -22.09
N PRO A 114 9.99 -11.93 -23.29
CA PRO A 114 9.71 -13.12 -24.08
C PRO A 114 10.35 -14.37 -23.46
N ILE A 115 9.60 -15.46 -23.41
CA ILE A 115 10.05 -16.72 -22.80
C ILE A 115 10.54 -17.71 -23.85
N ASN A 116 9.67 -18.24 -24.68
CA ASN A 116 10.03 -19.23 -25.71
C ASN A 116 10.16 -18.60 -27.10
N ASP A 117 9.28 -17.66 -27.41
CA ASP A 117 9.26 -16.90 -28.66
C ASP A 117 8.84 -15.45 -28.40
N ALA A 118 8.85 -14.63 -29.45
CA ALA A 118 8.58 -13.19 -29.34
C ALA A 118 7.15 -12.85 -28.89
N ASP A 119 6.20 -13.78 -29.07
CA ASP A 119 4.80 -13.58 -28.72
C ASP A 119 4.44 -14.21 -27.36
N ASP A 120 5.28 -15.11 -26.85
CA ASP A 120 5.12 -15.74 -25.52
C ASP A 120 5.69 -14.84 -24.41
N ILE A 121 4.93 -13.81 -24.04
CA ILE A 121 5.37 -12.72 -23.16
C ILE A 121 4.81 -12.89 -21.76
N VAL A 122 5.68 -12.65 -20.76
CA VAL A 122 5.32 -12.51 -19.35
C VAL A 122 5.66 -11.12 -18.84
N GLN A 123 4.98 -10.66 -17.79
CA GLN A 123 5.29 -9.37 -17.17
C GLN A 123 6.38 -9.52 -16.12
N VAL A 124 7.35 -8.63 -16.17
CA VAL A 124 8.35 -8.42 -15.12
C VAL A 124 8.29 -6.96 -14.67
N ASP A 125 8.26 -6.75 -13.37
CA ASP A 125 8.18 -5.43 -12.73
C ASP A 125 9.49 -5.10 -12.03
N PHE A 126 10.22 -4.13 -12.55
CA PHE A 126 11.38 -3.54 -11.87
C PHE A 126 10.92 -2.41 -10.96
N ILE A 127 10.95 -2.65 -9.66
CA ILE A 127 10.49 -1.73 -8.61
C ILE A 127 11.71 -1.04 -8.00
N LEU A 128 11.83 0.28 -8.22
CA LEU A 128 12.95 1.05 -7.69
C LEU A 128 12.70 1.45 -6.24
N VAL A 129 13.54 0.94 -5.34
CA VAL A 129 13.39 1.08 -3.89
C VAL A 129 14.56 1.83 -3.28
N ARG A 130 14.34 2.53 -2.17
CA ARG A 130 15.42 3.18 -1.41
C ARG A 130 16.13 2.20 -0.50
N ASN A 131 15.37 1.30 0.11
CA ASN A 131 15.90 0.30 1.03
C ASN A 131 15.47 -1.10 0.59
N LEU A 132 16.42 -1.93 0.17
CA LEU A 132 16.15 -3.26 -0.35
C LEU A 132 15.63 -4.20 0.75
N GLU A 133 16.28 -4.23 1.93
CA GLU A 133 15.87 -5.11 3.02
C GLU A 133 14.48 -4.78 3.55
N TRP A 134 14.16 -3.49 3.69
CA TRP A 134 12.81 -3.06 4.03
C TRP A 134 11.78 -3.49 2.99
N SER A 135 12.11 -3.35 1.71
CA SER A 135 11.21 -3.71 0.61
C SER A 135 11.02 -5.23 0.52
N LYS A 136 12.05 -6.02 0.73
CA LYS A 136 11.98 -7.48 0.84
C LYS A 136 11.02 -7.89 1.96
N PHE A 137 11.13 -7.28 3.13
CA PHE A 137 10.26 -7.52 4.27
C PHE A 137 8.81 -7.13 3.98
N THR A 138 8.55 -5.91 3.48
CA THR A 138 7.20 -5.40 3.26
C THR A 138 6.52 -5.99 2.05
N GLN A 139 7.26 -6.36 1.01
CA GLN A 139 6.72 -6.92 -0.24
C GLN A 139 6.85 -8.45 -0.31
N SER A 140 7.04 -9.09 0.85
CA SER A 140 6.95 -10.55 0.96
C SER A 140 7.96 -11.31 0.10
N SER A 141 9.23 -10.95 0.18
CA SER A 141 10.31 -11.72 -0.45
C SER A 141 10.36 -13.16 0.12
N PRO A 142 10.92 -14.13 -0.60
CA PRO A 142 11.14 -15.49 -0.09
C PRO A 142 11.88 -15.55 1.25
N ASP A 143 12.75 -14.59 1.53
CA ASP A 143 13.50 -14.51 2.79
C ASP A 143 12.61 -14.19 4.00
N TYR A 144 11.48 -13.50 3.75
CA TYR A 144 10.57 -12.98 4.78
C TYR A 144 9.17 -13.58 4.76
N THR A 145 8.90 -14.57 3.93
CA THR A 145 7.58 -15.18 3.84
C THR A 145 7.73 -16.67 3.58
N LYS A 146 7.19 -17.50 4.46
CA LYS A 146 7.19 -18.95 4.30
C LYS A 146 6.04 -19.40 3.39
N ASP A 147 6.26 -20.49 2.67
CA ASP A 147 5.29 -21.06 1.71
C ASP A 147 4.01 -21.61 2.33
N GLU A 148 3.96 -21.74 3.65
CA GLU A 148 2.88 -22.40 4.38
C GLU A 148 1.65 -21.53 4.65
N SER A 149 1.70 -20.22 4.33
CA SER A 149 0.55 -19.34 4.50
C SER A 149 -0.59 -19.68 3.56
N LYS A 150 -1.82 -19.79 4.09
CA LYS A 150 -3.06 -19.90 3.29
C LYS A 150 -3.36 -18.61 2.53
N TYR A 151 -2.77 -17.49 2.96
CA TYR A 151 -3.10 -16.17 2.47
C TYR A 151 -1.98 -15.57 1.65
N LYS A 152 -2.34 -14.75 0.66
CA LYS A 152 -1.36 -13.96 -0.10
C LYS A 152 -0.66 -12.96 0.82
N GLY A 153 0.60 -12.62 0.53
CA GLY A 153 1.39 -11.64 1.29
C GLY A 153 0.72 -10.27 1.47
N HIS A 154 -0.13 -9.87 0.52
CA HIS A 154 -0.93 -8.66 0.62
C HIS A 154 -1.86 -8.65 1.85
N VAL A 155 -2.47 -9.78 2.21
CA VAL A 155 -3.35 -9.93 3.39
C VAL A 155 -2.59 -9.60 4.67
N ARG A 156 -1.36 -10.11 4.82
CA ARG A 156 -0.44 -9.76 5.91
C ARG A 156 -0.11 -8.26 5.91
N ASN A 157 0.22 -7.71 4.74
CA ASN A 157 0.62 -6.31 4.62
C ASN A 157 -0.50 -5.35 5.02
N VAL A 158 -1.75 -5.64 4.66
CA VAL A 158 -2.91 -4.84 5.10
C VAL A 158 -3.04 -4.86 6.61
N LEU A 159 -2.85 -6.03 7.28
CA LEU A 159 -2.87 -6.10 8.74
C LEU A 159 -1.74 -5.26 9.36
N MET A 160 -0.51 -5.40 8.87
CA MET A 160 0.64 -4.61 9.32
C MET A 160 0.39 -3.09 9.19
N MET A 161 -0.13 -2.64 8.05
CA MET A 161 -0.48 -1.23 7.83
C MET A 161 -1.58 -0.76 8.78
N CYS A 162 -2.58 -1.59 9.09
CA CYS A 162 -3.63 -1.27 10.05
C CYS A 162 -3.08 -1.20 11.48
N ILE A 163 -2.20 -2.11 11.88
CA ILE A 163 -1.52 -2.06 13.18
C ILE A 163 -0.83 -0.70 13.33
N VAL A 164 0.05 -0.32 12.40
CA VAL A 164 0.75 0.98 12.45
C VAL A 164 -0.21 2.16 12.48
N LYS A 165 -1.21 2.17 11.59
CA LYS A 165 -2.19 3.26 11.49
C LYS A 165 -2.95 3.52 12.77
N TYR A 166 -3.25 2.48 13.54
CA TYR A 166 -4.10 2.58 14.74
C TYR A 166 -3.32 2.55 16.05
N CYS A 167 -2.09 2.04 16.08
CA CYS A 167 -1.21 2.12 17.25
C CYS A 167 -0.66 3.52 17.46
N PHE A 168 -0.28 4.18 16.35
CA PHE A 168 0.30 5.53 16.44
C PHE A 168 -0.78 6.58 16.22
N LYS A 169 -0.93 7.45 17.21
CA LYS A 169 -2.01 8.43 17.23
C LYS A 169 -1.88 9.42 16.06
N ARG A 170 -2.90 9.46 15.23
CA ARG A 170 -3.09 10.58 14.30
C ARG A 170 -3.45 11.82 15.11
N THR A 171 -2.68 12.90 14.98
CA THR A 171 -3.03 14.21 15.53
C THR A 171 -3.58 15.10 14.43
N THR A 172 -4.62 15.86 14.75
CA THR A 172 -5.22 16.81 13.84
C THR A 172 -5.43 18.13 14.57
N LYS A 173 -4.89 19.21 14.02
CA LYS A 173 -5.13 20.56 14.50
C LYS A 173 -6.15 21.24 13.56
N ARG A 174 -7.31 21.58 14.09
CA ARG A 174 -8.35 22.29 13.34
C ARG A 174 -8.06 23.78 13.26
N VAL A 175 -8.34 24.35 12.11
CA VAL A 175 -8.20 25.79 11.85
C VAL A 175 -9.50 26.30 11.22
N THR A 176 -9.97 27.46 11.69
CA THR A 176 -11.10 28.15 11.10
C THR A 176 -10.61 29.02 9.95
N LEU A 177 -11.25 28.90 8.80
CA LEU A 177 -10.96 29.70 7.62
C LEU A 177 -11.76 31.03 7.65
N ASP A 178 -11.45 31.95 6.72
CA ASP A 178 -12.12 33.25 6.60
C ASP A 178 -13.61 33.16 6.26
N ASP A 179 -14.07 32.02 5.74
CA ASP A 179 -15.48 31.74 5.44
C ASP A 179 -16.19 31.01 6.60
N ASP A 180 -15.63 31.06 7.81
CA ASP A 180 -16.08 30.35 9.02
C ASP A 180 -16.10 28.81 8.89
N SER A 181 -15.59 28.26 7.81
CA SER A 181 -15.43 26.81 7.68
C SER A 181 -14.25 26.31 8.51
N VAL A 182 -14.40 25.13 9.14
CA VAL A 182 -13.36 24.51 9.94
C VAL A 182 -12.73 23.38 9.13
N VAL A 183 -11.41 23.43 8.97
CA VAL A 183 -10.62 22.42 8.25
C VAL A 183 -9.52 21.84 9.14
N ASP A 184 -9.01 20.68 8.75
CA ASP A 184 -7.81 20.12 9.36
C ASP A 184 -6.61 20.90 8.82
N GLY A 185 -6.08 21.83 9.60
CA GLY A 185 -4.96 22.71 9.21
C GLY A 185 -3.61 22.04 9.35
N GLU A 186 -3.47 21.08 10.26
CA GLU A 186 -2.29 20.24 10.41
C GLU A 186 -2.69 18.82 10.71
N VAL A 187 -2.10 17.85 9.98
CA VAL A 187 -2.32 16.42 10.19
C VAL A 187 -0.98 15.73 10.32
N GLU A 188 -0.79 15.07 11.46
CA GLU A 188 0.37 14.21 11.72
C GLU A 188 -0.10 12.76 11.76
N ARG A 189 0.59 11.86 11.06
CA ARG A 189 0.29 10.43 11.02
C ARG A 189 1.53 9.60 10.73
N TYR A 190 1.49 8.33 11.10
CA TYR A 190 2.50 7.34 10.73
C TYR A 190 2.08 6.61 9.47
N VAL A 191 3.02 6.38 8.56
CA VAL A 191 2.79 5.77 7.25
C VAL A 191 3.92 4.81 6.91
N ILE A 192 3.59 3.56 6.63
CA ILE A 192 4.51 2.61 6.01
C ILE A 192 4.59 2.94 4.52
N ARG A 193 5.80 3.19 4.02
CA ARG A 193 6.12 3.21 2.60
C ARG A 193 6.81 1.90 2.25
N LEU A 194 6.24 1.14 1.36
CA LEU A 194 6.72 -0.22 1.04
C LEU A 194 8.15 -0.25 0.50
N THR A 195 8.59 0.84 -0.10
CA THR A 195 9.91 0.97 -0.73
C THR A 195 10.98 1.65 0.14
N ASP A 196 10.57 2.24 1.28
CA ASP A 196 11.46 3.18 1.96
C ASP A 196 11.61 2.96 3.47
N GLY A 197 10.48 2.78 4.20
CA GLY A 197 10.48 2.73 5.66
C GLY A 197 9.16 3.14 6.30
N LEU A 198 9.18 3.24 7.63
CA LEU A 198 8.12 3.84 8.44
C LEU A 198 8.42 5.32 8.64
N TYR A 199 7.48 6.17 8.24
CA TYR A 199 7.59 7.61 8.34
C TYR A 199 6.51 8.21 9.24
N LYS A 200 6.87 9.26 9.96
CA LYS A 200 5.94 10.20 10.56
C LYS A 200 5.77 11.37 9.60
N THR A 201 4.59 11.49 9.01
CA THR A 201 4.32 12.53 8.02
C THR A 201 3.51 13.66 8.66
N ARG A 202 3.87 14.89 8.34
CA ARG A 202 3.14 16.11 8.74
C ARG A 202 2.67 16.83 7.50
N LYS A 203 1.37 17.07 7.41
CA LYS A 203 0.75 17.86 6.35
C LYS A 203 0.20 19.14 6.93
N HIS A 204 0.65 20.26 6.41
CA HIS A 204 0.17 21.58 6.78
C HIS A 204 -0.56 22.23 5.62
N TRP A 205 -1.69 22.84 5.91
CA TRP A 205 -2.45 23.63 4.96
C TRP A 205 -2.15 25.10 5.23
N PHE A 206 -1.49 25.78 4.28
CA PHE A 206 -1.20 27.21 4.35
C PHE A 206 -1.80 27.93 3.17
N GLY A 207 -2.20 29.20 3.36
CA GLY A 207 -2.48 30.10 2.27
C GLY A 207 -1.21 30.44 1.47
N LYS A 208 -1.37 31.03 0.30
CA LYS A 208 -0.25 31.41 -0.59
C LYS A 208 0.84 32.24 0.10
N ASN A 209 0.47 33.02 1.12
CA ASN A 209 1.40 33.89 1.87
C ASN A 209 1.83 33.28 3.22
N PHE A 210 1.53 32.00 3.50
CA PHE A 210 1.84 31.29 4.73
C PHE A 210 1.21 31.84 6.02
N ASP A 211 0.48 32.93 5.95
CA ASP A 211 -0.19 33.63 7.05
C ASP A 211 -1.71 33.38 7.03
N ARG A 212 -2.23 32.85 5.95
CA ARG A 212 -3.66 32.63 5.73
C ARG A 212 -3.93 31.24 5.15
N ILE A 213 -4.87 30.51 5.72
CA ILE A 213 -5.38 29.27 5.16
C ILE A 213 -6.61 29.59 4.34
N VAL A 214 -6.51 29.44 3.01
CA VAL A 214 -7.58 29.73 2.06
C VAL A 214 -7.99 28.45 1.34
N LYS A 215 -9.29 28.19 1.27
CA LYS A 215 -9.87 26.92 0.81
C LYS A 215 -9.46 26.49 -0.61
N ASN A 216 -9.20 27.42 -1.53
CA ASN A 216 -8.90 27.15 -2.94
C ASN A 216 -7.46 27.48 -3.36
N ASP A 217 -6.65 28.04 -2.45
CA ASP A 217 -5.30 28.52 -2.73
C ASP A 217 -4.28 27.96 -1.74
N THR A 218 -4.58 26.82 -1.14
CA THR A 218 -3.78 26.20 -0.10
C THR A 218 -2.59 25.45 -0.69
N LEU A 219 -1.39 25.85 -0.29
CA LEU A 219 -0.17 25.06 -0.46
C LEU A 219 -0.12 24.03 0.65
N MET A 220 0.04 22.76 0.29
CA MET A 220 0.26 21.69 1.24
C MET A 220 1.76 21.41 1.31
N HIS A 221 2.36 21.62 2.47
CA HIS A 221 3.72 21.20 2.76
C HIS A 221 3.69 19.86 3.47
N GLU A 222 4.46 18.89 2.96
CA GLU A 222 4.63 17.59 3.58
C GLU A 222 6.04 17.51 4.14
N TYR A 223 6.11 17.24 5.44
CA TYR A 223 7.36 16.96 6.13
C TYR A 223 7.37 15.50 6.53
N ASP A 224 8.43 14.80 6.15
CA ASP A 224 8.61 13.39 6.45
C ASP A 224 9.80 13.21 7.39
N GLU A 225 9.55 12.55 8.50
CA GLU A 225 10.55 12.11 9.46
C GLU A 225 10.64 10.58 9.38
N LEU A 226 11.81 10.06 9.01
CA LEU A 226 12.05 8.62 9.03
C LEU A 226 12.12 8.13 10.47
N ILE A 227 11.26 7.19 10.84
CA ILE A 227 11.24 6.56 12.17
C ILE A 227 12.11 5.32 12.17
N THR A 228 11.94 4.46 11.17
CA THR A 228 12.79 3.30 10.94
C THR A 228 12.65 2.83 9.49
N ASP A 229 13.72 2.28 8.96
CA ASP A 229 13.78 1.62 7.65
C ASP A 229 14.29 0.18 7.76
N THR A 230 14.30 -0.36 8.97
CA THR A 230 14.67 -1.75 9.23
C THR A 230 13.47 -2.57 9.72
N PRO A 231 13.34 -3.84 9.27
CA PRO A 231 12.30 -4.75 9.78
C PRO A 231 12.27 -4.83 11.30
N GLN A 232 13.44 -5.05 11.95
CA GLN A 232 13.54 -5.16 13.39
C GLN A 232 13.11 -3.87 14.11
N GLY A 233 13.44 -2.69 13.56
CA GLY A 233 13.00 -1.42 14.13
C GLY A 233 11.49 -1.26 14.17
N LEU A 234 10.76 -1.74 13.14
CA LEU A 234 9.29 -1.76 13.17
C LEU A 234 8.77 -2.78 14.19
N ILE A 235 9.37 -3.96 14.26
CA ILE A 235 8.99 -5.02 15.20
C ILE A 235 9.14 -4.53 16.62
N ASP A 236 10.29 -3.95 16.95
CA ASP A 236 10.59 -3.39 18.28
C ASP A 236 9.64 -2.27 18.70
N LEU A 237 9.12 -1.50 17.74
CA LEU A 237 8.11 -0.48 18.03
C LEU A 237 6.75 -1.09 18.42
N LEU A 238 6.39 -2.25 17.87
CA LEU A 238 5.07 -2.83 17.99
C LEU A 238 4.98 -3.95 19.04
N PHE A 239 6.07 -4.67 19.29
CA PHE A 239 6.07 -5.88 20.12
C PHE A 239 7.19 -5.86 21.16
N ASN A 240 6.96 -6.51 22.29
CA ASN A 240 7.99 -6.91 23.22
C ASN A 240 8.57 -8.25 22.76
N ASP A 241 9.87 -8.35 22.64
CA ASP A 241 10.57 -9.57 22.22
C ASP A 241 10.03 -10.15 20.88
N GLY A 242 9.63 -9.26 19.97
CA GLY A 242 9.19 -9.65 18.63
C GLY A 242 10.37 -10.02 17.73
N THR A 243 10.12 -10.90 16.78
CA THR A 243 11.12 -11.36 15.81
C THR A 243 10.59 -11.23 14.38
N ILE A 244 11.48 -11.33 13.40
CA ILE A 244 11.12 -11.34 11.98
C ILE A 244 10.16 -12.51 11.68
N ASP A 245 10.29 -13.64 12.35
CA ASP A 245 9.43 -14.80 12.18
C ASP A 245 7.96 -14.52 12.53
N ASP A 246 7.69 -13.58 13.40
CA ASP A 246 6.32 -13.13 13.71
C ASP A 246 5.64 -12.44 12.51
N PHE A 247 6.41 -12.08 11.48
CA PHE A 247 5.91 -11.38 10.28
C PHE A 247 5.99 -12.22 9.00
N ASN A 248 6.36 -13.51 9.10
CA ASN A 248 6.53 -14.36 7.93
C ASN A 248 5.23 -14.65 7.17
N SER A 249 4.09 -14.65 7.85
CA SER A 249 2.77 -14.89 7.26
C SER A 249 1.70 -14.02 7.91
N PHE A 250 0.47 -14.06 7.38
CA PHE A 250 -0.67 -13.44 8.06
C PHE A 250 -0.90 -14.12 9.42
N GLU A 251 -0.85 -15.45 9.44
CA GLU A 251 -1.14 -16.25 10.63
C GLU A 251 -0.16 -15.94 11.77
N THR A 252 1.16 -15.93 11.48
CA THR A 252 2.17 -15.62 12.51
C THR A 252 2.05 -14.17 13.00
N LEU A 253 1.78 -13.21 12.11
CA LEU A 253 1.56 -11.83 12.50
C LEU A 253 0.27 -11.67 13.33
N TYR A 254 -0.81 -12.36 12.96
CA TYR A 254 -2.06 -12.34 13.71
C TYR A 254 -1.89 -12.93 15.11
N ASP A 255 -1.19 -14.07 15.25
CA ASP A 255 -0.90 -14.70 16.54
C ASP A 255 -0.04 -13.79 17.42
N ALA A 256 1.02 -13.18 16.87
CA ALA A 256 1.84 -12.21 17.58
C ALA A 256 1.01 -10.99 18.02
N PHE A 257 0.17 -10.46 17.14
CA PHE A 257 -0.72 -9.33 17.40
C PHE A 257 -1.76 -9.66 18.49
N MET A 258 -2.27 -10.88 18.55
CA MET A 258 -3.22 -11.32 19.58
C MET A 258 -2.55 -11.73 20.90
N SER A 259 -1.22 -11.88 20.93
CA SER A 259 -0.46 -12.28 22.13
C SER A 259 -0.22 -11.11 23.10
N ASP A 260 0.25 -11.42 24.32
CA ASP A 260 0.63 -10.41 25.33
C ASP A 260 1.90 -9.63 24.96
N ARG A 261 2.63 -10.06 23.91
CA ARG A 261 3.81 -9.32 23.39
C ARG A 261 3.43 -8.04 22.66
N PHE A 262 2.20 -7.92 22.17
CA PHE A 262 1.73 -6.72 21.48
C PHE A 262 1.61 -5.54 22.44
N LYS A 263 2.30 -4.43 22.15
CA LYS A 263 2.43 -3.26 23.05
C LYS A 263 1.17 -2.41 23.19
N PHE A 264 0.16 -2.57 22.30
CA PHE A 264 -1.04 -1.72 22.22
C PHE A 264 -2.34 -2.54 22.25
N PRO A 265 -2.56 -3.41 23.26
CA PRO A 265 -3.70 -4.34 23.27
C PRO A 265 -5.05 -3.61 23.25
N GLU A 266 -5.13 -2.39 23.77
CA GLU A 266 -6.33 -1.55 23.76
C GLU A 266 -6.79 -1.14 22.37
N ASN A 267 -5.93 -1.22 21.37
CA ASN A 267 -6.24 -0.87 19.98
C ASN A 267 -6.72 -2.06 19.13
N ARG A 268 -6.71 -3.29 19.66
CA ARG A 268 -7.01 -4.53 18.89
C ARG A 268 -8.33 -4.46 18.14
N GLU A 269 -9.42 -4.12 18.82
CA GLU A 269 -10.73 -4.00 18.18
C GLU A 269 -10.69 -3.01 17.01
N ARG A 270 -10.12 -1.83 17.26
CA ARG A 270 -10.04 -0.78 16.25
C ARG A 270 -9.20 -1.20 15.04
N ILE A 271 -8.13 -1.94 15.28
CA ILE A 271 -7.25 -2.48 14.25
C ILE A 271 -8.00 -3.53 13.43
N LEU A 272 -8.66 -4.50 14.06
CA LEU A 272 -9.36 -5.57 13.35
C LEU A 272 -10.55 -5.05 12.53
N VAL A 273 -11.35 -4.14 13.09
CA VAL A 273 -12.41 -3.49 12.33
C VAL A 273 -11.86 -2.71 11.13
N GLY A 274 -10.79 -1.95 11.33
CA GLY A 274 -10.13 -1.20 10.25
C GLY A 274 -9.49 -2.11 9.21
N TYR A 275 -9.00 -3.27 9.61
CA TYR A 275 -8.45 -4.30 8.75
C TYR A 275 -9.51 -4.89 7.81
N VAL A 276 -10.64 -5.33 8.36
CA VAL A 276 -11.78 -5.84 7.57
C VAL A 276 -12.25 -4.80 6.57
N MET A 277 -12.49 -3.56 6.99
CA MET A 277 -12.87 -2.46 6.08
C MET A 277 -11.83 -2.24 4.97
N SER A 278 -10.55 -2.41 5.27
CA SER A 278 -9.48 -2.24 4.28
C SER A 278 -9.48 -3.38 3.26
N LEU A 279 -9.78 -4.62 3.64
CA LEU A 279 -9.92 -5.74 2.72
C LEU A 279 -11.15 -5.58 1.81
N ASP A 280 -12.31 -5.20 2.38
CA ASP A 280 -13.55 -4.98 1.64
C ASP A 280 -13.44 -3.81 0.63
N SER A 281 -12.59 -2.81 0.93
CA SER A 281 -12.39 -1.63 0.07
C SER A 281 -11.44 -1.87 -1.11
N ASN A 282 -10.76 -3.02 -1.18
CA ASN A 282 -9.95 -3.39 -2.34
C ASN A 282 -10.84 -3.65 -3.57
N ASN A 283 -10.25 -3.55 -4.74
CA ASN A 283 -10.93 -3.85 -5.99
C ASN A 283 -10.10 -4.83 -6.83
N PRO A 284 -10.49 -6.12 -6.91
CA PRO A 284 -11.66 -6.74 -6.22
C PRO A 284 -11.46 -6.83 -4.69
N PRO A 285 -12.55 -6.96 -3.91
CA PRO A 285 -12.47 -7.23 -2.48
C PRO A 285 -11.65 -8.48 -2.18
N ILE A 286 -10.92 -8.45 -1.07
CA ILE A 286 -10.09 -9.57 -0.63
C ILE A 286 -10.85 -10.37 0.43
N ASP A 287 -10.81 -11.71 0.33
CA ASP A 287 -11.44 -12.58 1.31
C ASP A 287 -10.90 -12.33 2.72
N ILE A 288 -11.80 -12.20 3.67
CA ILE A 288 -11.48 -11.98 5.07
C ILE A 288 -10.94 -13.28 5.65
N PRO A 289 -9.76 -13.27 6.28
CA PRO A 289 -9.20 -14.45 6.95
C PRO A 289 -10.15 -15.05 7.98
N THR A 290 -10.22 -16.37 8.02
CA THR A 290 -11.11 -17.12 8.93
C THR A 290 -10.72 -16.99 10.40
N GLU A 291 -9.51 -16.58 10.69
CA GLU A 291 -8.99 -16.28 12.02
C GLU A 291 -9.63 -15.00 12.62
N ILE A 292 -10.19 -14.13 11.78
CA ILE A 292 -10.84 -12.90 12.25
C ILE A 292 -12.21 -13.23 12.84
N PRO A 293 -12.45 -12.96 14.14
CA PRO A 293 -13.75 -13.20 14.77
C PRO A 293 -14.88 -12.46 14.07
N GLN A 294 -16.01 -13.16 13.89
CA GLN A 294 -17.19 -12.64 13.18
C GLN A 294 -17.70 -11.30 13.73
N GLU A 295 -17.57 -11.09 15.04
CA GLU A 295 -17.98 -9.83 15.68
C GLU A 295 -17.29 -8.58 15.09
N TYR A 296 -16.00 -8.69 14.67
CA TYR A 296 -15.28 -7.57 14.05
C TYR A 296 -15.69 -7.36 12.60
N VAL A 297 -16.05 -8.45 11.90
CA VAL A 297 -16.62 -8.39 10.55
C VAL A 297 -17.97 -7.66 10.59
N ASP A 298 -18.82 -8.00 11.54
CA ASP A 298 -20.14 -7.37 11.70
C ASP A 298 -20.03 -5.90 12.06
N LYS A 299 -19.12 -5.54 12.99
CA LYS A 299 -18.81 -4.15 13.35
C LYS A 299 -18.27 -3.34 12.16
N ALA A 300 -17.43 -3.94 11.33
CA ALA A 300 -16.90 -3.29 10.13
C ALA A 300 -18.02 -2.96 9.12
N ARG A 301 -18.85 -3.95 8.80
CA ARG A 301 -19.99 -3.79 7.88
C ARG A 301 -21.03 -2.78 8.40
N GLU A 302 -21.25 -2.75 9.70
CA GLU A 302 -22.13 -1.75 10.32
C GLU A 302 -21.57 -0.33 10.15
N LYS A 303 -20.25 -0.14 10.39
CA LYS A 303 -19.58 1.16 10.18
C LYS A 303 -19.63 1.61 8.72
N GLU A 304 -19.44 0.71 7.77
CA GLU A 304 -19.54 1.03 6.34
C GLU A 304 -20.95 1.44 5.94
N ARG A 305 -21.96 0.69 6.40
CA ARG A 305 -23.35 1.04 6.17
C ARG A 305 -23.67 2.45 6.70
N PHE A 306 -23.23 2.74 7.94
CA PHE A 306 -23.43 4.04 8.55
C PHE A 306 -22.70 5.17 7.80
N ALA A 307 -21.48 4.91 7.29
CA ALA A 307 -20.75 5.88 6.49
C ALA A 307 -21.44 6.19 5.16
N LYS A 308 -22.02 5.18 4.48
CA LYS A 308 -22.80 5.35 3.26
C LYS A 308 -24.09 6.14 3.51
N GLU A 309 -24.84 5.77 4.56
CA GLU A 309 -26.07 6.49 4.96
C GLU A 309 -25.76 7.98 5.26
N ARG A 310 -24.63 8.24 5.93
CA ARG A 310 -24.16 9.60 6.20
C ARG A 310 -23.82 10.36 4.91
N GLU A 311 -23.11 9.73 4.00
CA GLU A 311 -22.75 10.35 2.72
C GLU A 311 -23.99 10.68 1.87
N GLU A 312 -24.97 9.78 1.82
CA GLU A 312 -26.24 9.98 1.13
C GLU A 312 -27.04 11.14 1.78
N TYR A 313 -27.09 11.19 3.10
CA TYR A 313 -27.71 12.30 3.84
C TYR A 313 -27.02 13.63 3.52
N GLU A 314 -25.68 13.68 3.55
CA GLU A 314 -24.93 14.89 3.22
C GLU A 314 -25.11 15.31 1.75
N LYS A 315 -25.17 14.36 0.80
CA LYS A 315 -25.48 14.65 -0.61
C LYS A 315 -26.89 15.22 -0.78
N ALA A 316 -27.88 14.61 -0.17
CA ALA A 316 -29.26 15.10 -0.22
C ALA A 316 -29.40 16.51 0.36
N ASN A 317 -28.72 16.82 1.46
CA ASN A 317 -28.75 18.14 2.07
C ASN A 317 -27.93 19.20 1.29
N LYS A 318 -26.86 18.81 0.57
CA LYS A 318 -26.13 19.70 -0.34
C LYS A 318 -26.99 20.13 -1.54
N ILE A 319 -27.80 19.25 -2.08
CA ILE A 319 -28.75 19.55 -3.16
C ILE A 319 -29.78 20.58 -2.67
N ASN A 320 -30.28 20.45 -1.46
CA ASN A 320 -31.24 21.38 -0.86
C ASN A 320 -30.63 22.77 -0.55
N ARG A 321 -29.32 22.87 -0.29
CA ARG A 321 -28.63 24.15 -0.03
C ARG A 321 -28.56 25.06 -1.28
N ARG A 322 -28.64 24.52 -2.49
CA ARG A 322 -28.68 25.32 -3.73
C ARG A 322 -30.03 25.90 -4.06
N GLY A 323 -31.11 25.44 -3.42
CA GLY A 323 -32.47 25.83 -3.75
C GLY A 323 -33.23 26.65 -2.70
N ARG A 324 -32.91 26.59 -1.40
CA ARG A 324 -33.60 27.34 -0.34
C ARG A 324 -32.71 27.58 0.87
N LYS A 325 -32.75 28.80 1.45
CA LYS A 325 -32.26 29.07 2.82
C LYS A 325 -33.12 28.28 3.81
N ILE A 326 -32.62 27.13 4.28
CA ILE A 326 -33.31 26.35 5.33
C ILE A 326 -32.86 26.90 6.68
N LYS A 327 -33.82 27.32 7.51
CA LYS A 327 -33.61 27.97 8.82
C LYS A 327 -33.10 27.03 9.93
N HIS A 328 -33.12 25.72 9.75
CA HIS A 328 -32.56 24.74 10.68
C HIS A 328 -31.93 23.57 9.87
N ILE A 329 -30.62 23.41 9.93
CA ILE A 329 -29.93 22.20 9.48
C ILE A 329 -29.85 21.29 10.71
N GLU A 330 -30.67 20.25 10.74
CA GLU A 330 -30.43 19.13 11.63
C GLU A 330 -29.10 18.50 11.28
N THR A 331 -28.17 18.41 12.22
CA THR A 331 -26.90 17.70 11.96
C THR A 331 -27.20 16.21 11.82
N PHE A 332 -26.35 15.46 11.09
CA PHE A 332 -26.53 14.02 10.97
C PHE A 332 -26.60 13.34 12.36
N GLU A 333 -25.80 13.83 13.32
CA GLU A 333 -25.85 13.35 14.70
C GLU A 333 -27.20 13.64 15.39
N SER A 334 -27.82 14.79 15.15
CA SER A 334 -29.16 15.07 15.71
C SER A 334 -30.24 14.24 15.03
N PHE A 335 -30.14 14.00 13.72
CA PHE A 335 -31.00 13.10 12.97
C PHE A 335 -30.90 11.66 13.52
N VAL A 336 -29.71 11.16 13.74
CA VAL A 336 -29.46 9.84 14.33
C VAL A 336 -30.01 9.72 15.75
N ARG A 337 -29.85 10.76 16.59
CA ARG A 337 -30.38 10.80 17.96
C ARG A 337 -31.90 10.83 17.98
N SER A 338 -32.55 11.56 17.06
CA SER A 338 -34.01 11.67 16.99
C SER A 338 -34.65 10.36 16.55
N ASN A 339 -33.99 9.55 15.75
CA ASN A 339 -34.54 8.31 15.22
C ASN A 339 -34.34 7.06 16.12
N ASN A 340 -33.76 7.20 17.31
CA ASN A 340 -33.56 6.14 18.33
C ASN A 340 -32.95 4.83 17.85
N LYS A 341 -32.48 4.77 16.59
CA LYS A 341 -32.00 3.56 15.90
C LYS A 341 -30.52 3.27 16.20
N TYR A 342 -29.80 4.27 16.78
CA TYR A 342 -28.34 4.26 16.86
C TYR A 342 -27.79 4.67 18.24
N ARG A 343 -28.54 4.32 19.33
CA ARG A 343 -28.19 4.73 20.69
C ARG A 343 -26.91 4.16 21.29
N TYR A 344 -26.23 3.26 20.57
CA TYR A 344 -25.07 2.50 21.11
C TYR A 344 -23.85 2.43 20.15
N LEU A 345 -23.64 3.43 19.30
CA LEU A 345 -22.44 3.53 18.45
C LEU A 345 -21.48 4.62 18.94
#